data_ec7d03a0d4f1edc672881df62d5448b0
#
_entry.id   ec7d03a0d4f1edc672881df62d5448b0
#
_cell.length_a   1.000
_cell.length_b   1.000
_cell.length_c   1.000
_cell.angle_alpha   90.00
_cell.angle_beta   90.00
_cell.angle_gamma   90.00
#
_symmetry.space_group_name_H-M   'P 1'
#
loop_
_entity.id
_entity.type
_entity.pdbx_description
1 polymer ?
#
loop_
_entity_poly.entity_id
_entity_poly.type
_entity_poly.pdbx_seq_one_letter_code
_entity_poly.pdbx_strand_id
1 'polypeptide(L)' 'MDNEQVISKLVAESLANRLAESELNQAHLEARYTLALVELQAFKAVLEYDPALKELFEETQNKMKEVN' A
#
# COMPACT_ATOMS: atom_id res chain seq x y z
N MET A 1 -5.45 15.04 -44.91
CA MET A 1 -5.58 14.80 -43.49
C MET A 1 -4.57 15.66 -42.75
N ASP A 2 -4.99 16.38 -41.75
CA ASP A 2 -4.10 17.24 -40.98
C ASP A 2 -3.28 16.43 -40.01
N ASN A 3 -1.93 16.49 -40.14
CA ASN A 3 -1.02 15.75 -39.26
C ASN A 3 -1.17 16.19 -37.80
N GLU A 4 -1.50 17.46 -37.57
CA GLU A 4 -1.71 17.98 -36.21
C GLU A 4 -2.90 17.30 -35.52
N GLN A 5 -3.97 17.01 -36.25
CA GLN A 5 -5.13 16.31 -35.72
C GLN A 5 -4.79 14.86 -35.35
N VAL A 6 -3.98 14.19 -36.18
CA VAL A 6 -3.53 12.84 -35.93
C VAL A 6 -2.65 12.81 -34.69
N ILE A 7 -1.70 13.72 -34.56
CA ILE A 7 -0.81 13.83 -33.41
C ILE A 7 -1.60 14.09 -32.14
N SER A 8 -2.56 15.02 -32.19
CA SER A 8 -3.40 15.33 -31.01
C SER A 8 -4.19 14.12 -30.54
N LYS A 9 -4.72 13.34 -31.47
CA LYS A 9 -5.45 12.12 -31.15
C LYS A 9 -4.55 11.09 -30.49
N LEU A 10 -3.35 10.89 -31.02
CA LEU A 10 -2.39 9.93 -30.45
C LEU A 10 -1.94 10.35 -29.05
N VAL A 11 -1.72 11.64 -28.83
CA VAL A 11 -1.38 12.19 -27.51
C VAL A 11 -2.52 11.93 -26.53
N ALA A 12 -3.76 12.21 -26.93
CA ALA A 12 -4.94 11.99 -26.08
C ALA A 12 -5.08 10.52 -25.68
N GLU A 13 -4.90 9.60 -26.64
CA GLU A 13 -4.96 8.17 -26.36
C GLU A 13 -3.85 7.73 -25.42
N SER A 14 -2.63 8.24 -25.59
CA SER A 14 -1.50 7.95 -24.73
C SER A 14 -1.76 8.42 -23.29
N LEU A 15 -2.27 9.63 -23.13
CA LEU A 15 -2.60 10.19 -21.81
C LEU A 15 -3.72 9.42 -21.15
N ALA A 16 -4.76 9.02 -21.90
CA ALA A 16 -5.85 8.21 -21.35
C ALA A 16 -5.34 6.86 -20.84
N ASN A 17 -4.45 6.21 -21.58
CA ASN A 17 -3.86 4.94 -21.16
C ASN A 17 -3.01 5.09 -19.89
N ARG A 18 -2.21 6.15 -19.80
CA ARG A 18 -1.39 6.43 -18.61
C ARG A 18 -2.25 6.73 -17.41
N LEU A 19 -3.34 7.47 -17.60
CA LEU A 19 -4.28 7.75 -16.52
C LEU A 19 -4.93 6.48 -16.02
N ALA A 20 -5.38 5.60 -16.93
CA ALA A 20 -5.99 4.33 -16.56
C ALA A 20 -5.01 3.46 -15.74
N GLU A 21 -3.75 3.38 -16.16
CA GLU A 21 -2.72 2.66 -15.42
C GLU A 21 -2.47 3.26 -14.04
N SER A 22 -2.40 4.59 -13.96
CA SER A 22 -2.19 5.30 -12.70
C SER A 22 -3.33 5.04 -11.72
N GLU A 23 -4.58 5.11 -12.20
CA GLU A 23 -5.76 4.84 -11.40
C GLU A 23 -5.76 3.40 -10.88
N LEU A 24 -5.40 2.45 -11.75
CA LEU A 24 -5.32 1.05 -11.36
C LEU A 24 -4.24 0.83 -10.29
N ASN A 25 -3.07 1.44 -10.46
CA ASN A 25 -1.98 1.35 -9.49
C ASN A 25 -2.38 1.95 -8.14
N GLN A 26 -3.09 3.08 -8.14
CA GLN A 26 -3.60 3.68 -6.91
C GLN A 26 -4.59 2.76 -6.21
N ALA A 27 -5.49 2.13 -6.97
CA ALA A 27 -6.47 1.20 -6.39
C ALA A 27 -5.77 0.00 -5.75
N HIS A 28 -4.72 -0.53 -6.39
CA HIS A 28 -3.92 -1.61 -5.81
C HIS A 28 -3.22 -1.17 -4.52
N LEU A 29 -2.65 0.02 -4.50
CA LEU A 29 -1.98 0.54 -3.30
C LEU A 29 -2.97 0.74 -2.15
N GLU A 30 -4.15 1.26 -2.43
CA GLU A 30 -5.20 1.43 -1.44
C GLU A 30 -5.65 0.09 -0.86
N ALA A 31 -5.80 -0.93 -1.73
CA ALA A 31 -6.19 -2.27 -1.29
C ALA A 31 -5.12 -2.88 -0.39
N ARG A 32 -3.84 -2.75 -0.75
CA ARG A 32 -2.72 -3.25 0.06
C ARG A 32 -2.63 -2.53 1.39
N TYR A 33 -2.85 -1.22 1.38
CA TYR A 33 -2.86 -0.42 2.60
C TYR A 33 -3.98 -0.87 3.54
N THR A 34 -5.19 -1.05 3.00
CA THR A 34 -6.33 -1.51 3.77
C THR A 34 -6.08 -2.89 4.37
N LEU A 35 -5.53 -3.81 3.57
CA LEU A 35 -5.18 -5.15 4.06
C LEU A 35 -4.15 -5.07 5.18
N ALA A 36 -3.12 -4.25 5.02
CA ALA A 36 -2.08 -4.09 6.04
C ALA A 36 -2.66 -3.54 7.34
N LEU A 37 -3.60 -2.59 7.27
CA LEU A 37 -4.28 -2.07 8.46
C LEU A 37 -5.11 -3.14 9.17
N VAL A 38 -5.84 -3.95 8.40
CA VAL A 38 -6.64 -5.04 8.97
C VAL A 38 -5.73 -6.05 9.68
N GLU A 39 -4.62 -6.43 9.06
CA GLU A 39 -3.66 -7.36 9.65
C GLU A 39 -3.02 -6.78 10.92
N LEU A 40 -2.69 -5.48 10.89
CA LEU A 40 -2.13 -4.81 12.06
C LEU A 40 -3.12 -4.77 13.22
N GLN A 41 -4.38 -4.47 12.94
CA GLN A 41 -5.42 -4.45 13.96
C GLN A 41 -5.65 -5.83 14.56
N ALA A 42 -5.65 -6.87 13.73
CA ALA A 42 -5.77 -8.25 14.21
C ALA A 42 -4.59 -8.63 15.10
N PHE A 43 -3.38 -8.24 14.72
CA PHE A 43 -2.18 -8.47 15.51
C PHE A 43 -2.25 -7.76 16.86
N LYS A 44 -2.66 -6.50 16.89
CA LYS A 44 -2.83 -5.73 18.11
C LYS A 44 -3.88 -6.36 19.03
N ALA A 45 -4.98 -6.84 18.45
CA ALA A 45 -6.05 -7.48 19.22
C ALA A 45 -5.55 -8.77 19.92
N VAL A 46 -4.71 -9.54 19.24
CA VAL A 46 -4.11 -10.75 19.82
C VAL A 46 -3.22 -10.37 21.01
N LEU A 47 -2.37 -9.34 20.86
CA LEU A 47 -1.49 -8.88 21.93
C LEU A 47 -2.28 -8.34 23.14
N GLU A 48 -3.37 -7.65 22.89
CA GLU A 48 -4.21 -7.12 23.96
C GLU A 48 -4.97 -8.24 24.69
N TYR A 49 -5.30 -9.31 23.97
CA TYR A 49 -6.00 -10.45 24.54
C TYR A 49 -5.11 -11.23 25.53
N ASP A 50 -3.81 -11.31 25.26
CA ASP A 50 -2.87 -12.06 26.08
C ASP A 50 -1.74 -11.14 26.58
N PRO A 51 -1.84 -10.64 27.82
CA PRO A 51 -0.81 -9.74 28.37
C PRO A 51 0.59 -10.35 28.44
N ALA A 52 0.71 -11.64 28.66
CA ALA A 52 2.00 -12.31 28.70
C ALA A 52 2.66 -12.29 27.32
N LEU A 53 1.89 -12.49 26.28
CA LEU A 53 2.38 -12.40 24.91
C LEU A 53 2.81 -10.99 24.56
N LYS A 54 2.05 -9.98 24.98
CA LYS A 54 2.38 -8.58 24.77
C LYS A 54 3.72 -8.23 25.43
N GLU A 55 3.92 -8.67 26.67
CA GLU A 55 5.16 -8.42 27.39
C GLU A 55 6.34 -9.07 26.68
N LEU A 56 6.20 -10.33 26.26
CA LEU A 56 7.23 -11.02 25.49
C LEU A 56 7.55 -10.31 24.19
N PHE A 57 6.53 -9.83 23.50
CA PHE A 57 6.69 -9.07 22.25
C PHE A 57 7.51 -7.79 22.49
N GLU A 58 7.20 -7.04 23.53
CA GLU A 58 7.89 -5.80 23.86
C GLU A 58 9.35 -6.07 24.25
N GLU A 59 9.61 -7.10 25.02
CA GLU A 59 10.97 -7.51 25.37
C GLU A 59 11.79 -7.87 24.14
N THR A 60 11.20 -8.66 23.24
CA THR A 60 11.87 -9.07 22.00
C THR A 60 12.15 -7.86 21.12
N GLN A 61 11.18 -6.95 21.00
CA GLN A 61 11.34 -5.72 20.22
C GLN A 61 12.50 -4.87 20.75
N ASN A 62 12.59 -4.73 22.08
CA ASN A 62 13.66 -3.97 22.71
C ASN A 62 15.03 -4.64 22.47
N LYS A 63 15.11 -5.96 22.53
CA LYS A 63 16.33 -6.68 22.22
C LYS A 63 16.78 -6.46 20.77
N MET A 64 15.83 -6.42 19.84
CA MET A 64 16.13 -6.16 18.43
C MET A 64 16.68 -4.75 18.22
N LYS A 65 16.16 -3.78 18.98
CA LYS A 65 16.64 -2.39 18.91
C LYS A 65 18.04 -2.25 19.45
N GLU A 66 18.39 -3.01 20.49
CA GLU A 66 19.72 -2.96 21.08
C GLU A 66 20.80 -3.52 20.16
N VAL A 67 20.45 -4.46 19.27
CA VAL A 67 21.39 -5.07 18.33
C VAL A 67 21.72 -4.16 17.15
N ASN A 68 20.84 -3.22 16.86
CA ASN A 68 21.04 -2.25 15.79
C ASN A 68 21.62 -0.95 16.34
#